data_4b474ae4cd443ad4aa82a8e6933b8598
#
_entry.id   4b474ae4cd443ad4aa82a8e6933b8598
#
_cell.length_a   1.000
_cell.length_b   1.000
_cell.length_c   1.000
_cell.angle_alpha   90.00
_cell.angle_beta   90.00
_cell.angle_gamma   90.00
#
_symmetry.space_group_name_H-M   'P 1'
#
loop_
_entity.id
_entity.type
_entity.pdbx_description
1 polymer ?
#
loop_
_entity_poly.entity_id
_entity_poly.type
_entity_poly.pdbx_seq_one_letter_code
_entity_poly.pdbx_strand_id
1 'polypeptide(L)'
;MDRSLGTGPLGTLSEADILMEGDTIVAVGQGLTAPDATIVKANGKIVLPGFVDVHNHLYQSVFRGGCSDDDVLGWLDKCNLPVRLSFTETDIYAAVRLSTVDLIKTGVTTVVDWAHLFPPDLAKSNIRALNDSGLRYVFAYSQRKEGRDTIKAMKVDLIDPNPLATFQLTGGTRKQSADHLADMVALAQELDVTLNVHLLEHIQQRQDDPVGILAQTGALGLKSNLLVNHAIHLTDEEIGLLAQNGVRIAHCPLSNMRLASGIIRLPDLHNAGITVGLGLDGGTNDTSDMFSNMRAAVGLQRARTLQATTFPTVLDVLRMATLGGAEVLGLDQSIGSLTPGKKADIIVLDPRGVNFAPKWDWVSQIVFNGQPPNVDYVFVNGRMLKEQGRLLGVSEEAVVAEAELAAERIRSKLKSSK
;
A
#
# COMPACT_ATOMS: atom_id res chain seq x y z
N MET A 1 -13.98 -8.20 8.67
CA MET A 1 -13.01 -7.98 9.75
C MET A 1 -13.66 -7.36 10.99
N ASP A 2 -14.98 -7.45 11.05
CA ASP A 2 -15.76 -6.94 12.19
C ASP A 2 -16.44 -8.13 12.90
N ARG A 3 -16.02 -8.41 14.14
CA ARG A 3 -16.52 -9.53 14.95
C ARG A 3 -18.00 -9.42 15.30
N SER A 4 -18.58 -8.22 15.24
CA SER A 4 -19.99 -7.99 15.51
C SER A 4 -20.93 -8.46 14.38
N LEU A 5 -20.39 -8.63 13.16
CA LEU A 5 -21.20 -9.00 12.00
C LEU A 5 -21.48 -10.50 11.89
N GLY A 6 -20.61 -11.35 12.43
CA GLY A 6 -20.71 -12.80 12.23
C GLY A 6 -19.89 -13.62 13.21
N THR A 7 -19.51 -14.83 12.80
CA THR A 7 -18.80 -15.77 13.66
C THR A 7 -17.29 -15.73 13.48
N GLY A 8 -16.58 -16.21 14.50
CA GLY A 8 -15.12 -16.32 14.48
C GLY A 8 -14.39 -14.97 14.58
N PRO A 9 -13.05 -15.00 14.54
CA PRO A 9 -12.22 -13.84 14.79
C PRO A 9 -12.30 -12.76 13.70
N LEU A 10 -12.82 -13.08 12.52
CA LEU A 10 -12.99 -12.14 11.41
C LEU A 10 -14.42 -11.64 11.24
N GLY A 11 -15.39 -12.15 12.04
CA GLY A 11 -16.80 -11.84 11.87
C GLY A 11 -17.36 -12.38 10.55
N THR A 12 -17.11 -13.67 10.26
CA THR A 12 -17.51 -14.29 9.00
C THR A 12 -19.01 -14.59 8.99
N LEU A 13 -19.67 -14.24 7.89
CA LEU A 13 -21.07 -14.60 7.58
C LEU A 13 -21.11 -15.59 6.43
N SER A 14 -22.03 -16.55 6.51
CA SER A 14 -22.39 -17.44 5.41
C SER A 14 -23.67 -16.93 4.74
N GLU A 15 -23.71 -17.00 3.40
CA GLU A 15 -24.92 -16.65 2.62
C GLU A 15 -25.48 -15.25 2.96
N ALA A 16 -24.60 -14.26 2.98
CA ALA A 16 -24.97 -12.90 3.30
C ALA A 16 -25.06 -12.01 2.05
N ASP A 17 -25.96 -11.04 2.12
CA ASP A 17 -26.07 -9.94 1.20
C ASP A 17 -25.33 -8.72 1.75
N ILE A 18 -24.82 -7.86 0.87
CA ILE A 18 -24.28 -6.55 1.20
C ILE A 18 -25.06 -5.51 0.41
N LEU A 19 -25.71 -4.61 1.11
CA LEU A 19 -26.40 -3.48 0.50
C LEU A 19 -25.52 -2.23 0.57
N MET A 20 -25.31 -1.62 -0.58
CA MET A 20 -24.59 -0.36 -0.72
C MET A 20 -25.54 0.73 -1.21
N GLU A 21 -25.42 1.93 -0.67
CA GLU A 21 -26.10 3.13 -1.13
C GLU A 21 -25.07 4.23 -1.40
N GLY A 22 -24.95 4.62 -2.66
CA GLY A 22 -23.86 5.50 -3.09
C GLY A 22 -22.49 4.89 -2.82
N ASP A 23 -21.75 5.52 -1.94
CA ASP A 23 -20.38 5.12 -1.59
C ASP A 23 -20.27 4.29 -0.30
N THR A 24 -21.41 4.01 0.36
CA THR A 24 -21.45 3.50 1.73
C THR A 24 -22.10 2.12 1.80
N ILE A 25 -21.57 1.24 2.63
CA ILE A 25 -22.20 -0.02 3.03
C ILE A 25 -23.33 0.34 4.03
N VAL A 26 -24.58 0.08 3.68
CA VAL A 26 -25.71 0.42 4.57
C VAL A 26 -26.20 -0.78 5.37
N ALA A 27 -26.07 -1.99 4.83
CA ALA A 27 -26.44 -3.20 5.55
C ALA A 27 -25.61 -4.40 5.10
N VAL A 28 -25.39 -5.34 6.03
CA VAL A 28 -24.79 -6.65 5.79
C VAL A 28 -25.62 -7.68 6.56
N GLY A 29 -26.15 -8.69 5.89
CA GLY A 29 -27.01 -9.70 6.52
C GLY A 29 -27.63 -10.65 5.51
N GLN A 30 -28.50 -11.52 5.95
CA GLN A 30 -29.22 -12.47 5.09
C GLN A 30 -30.57 -11.91 4.65
N GLY A 31 -30.95 -12.15 3.39
CA GLY A 31 -32.27 -11.83 2.87
C GLY A 31 -32.58 -10.32 2.83
N LEU A 32 -31.58 -9.47 2.57
CA LEU A 32 -31.79 -8.05 2.39
C LEU A 32 -32.67 -7.80 1.15
N THR A 33 -33.62 -6.87 1.28
CA THR A 33 -34.51 -6.49 0.19
C THR A 33 -34.24 -5.06 -0.23
N ALA A 34 -33.99 -4.85 -1.53
CA ALA A 34 -33.81 -3.55 -2.13
C ALA A 34 -34.38 -3.60 -3.57
N PRO A 35 -35.69 -3.35 -3.76
CA PRO A 35 -36.38 -3.59 -5.05
C PRO A 35 -35.77 -2.83 -6.25
N ASP A 36 -35.19 -1.66 -6.01
CA ASP A 36 -34.63 -0.80 -7.06
C ASP A 36 -33.10 -0.95 -7.19
N ALA A 37 -32.48 -1.86 -6.45
CA ALA A 37 -31.04 -2.03 -6.48
C ALA A 37 -30.57 -2.82 -7.72
N THR A 38 -29.43 -2.42 -8.26
CA THR A 38 -28.67 -3.24 -9.22
C THR A 38 -28.05 -4.43 -8.48
N ILE A 39 -28.40 -5.65 -8.88
CA ILE A 39 -27.95 -6.85 -8.20
C ILE A 39 -26.69 -7.40 -8.86
N VAL A 40 -25.62 -7.50 -8.08
CA VAL A 40 -24.38 -8.23 -8.43
C VAL A 40 -24.44 -9.62 -7.82
N LYS A 41 -24.54 -10.65 -8.67
CA LYS A 41 -24.67 -12.05 -8.22
C LYS A 41 -23.31 -12.58 -7.73
N ALA A 42 -23.19 -12.76 -6.42
CA ALA A 42 -21.99 -13.29 -5.75
C ALA A 42 -22.19 -14.71 -5.18
N ASN A 43 -23.17 -15.47 -5.67
CA ASN A 43 -23.45 -16.82 -5.18
C ASN A 43 -22.22 -17.73 -5.29
N GLY A 44 -21.84 -18.36 -4.18
CA GLY A 44 -20.68 -19.24 -4.10
C GLY A 44 -19.32 -18.54 -4.18
N LYS A 45 -19.30 -17.21 -4.08
CA LYS A 45 -18.09 -16.38 -4.04
C LYS A 45 -17.75 -15.94 -2.62
N ILE A 46 -16.56 -15.38 -2.45
CA ILE A 46 -16.08 -14.86 -1.17
C ILE A 46 -16.00 -13.34 -1.29
N VAL A 47 -16.64 -12.61 -0.37
CA VAL A 47 -16.62 -11.17 -0.34
C VAL A 47 -15.74 -10.70 0.80
N LEU A 48 -14.82 -9.80 0.51
CA LEU A 48 -13.85 -9.24 1.46
C LEU A 48 -13.82 -7.71 1.35
N PRO A 49 -13.35 -7.00 2.40
CA PRO A 49 -12.87 -5.63 2.20
C PRO A 49 -11.75 -5.64 1.17
N GLY A 50 -11.63 -4.56 0.40
CA GLY A 50 -10.52 -4.40 -0.53
C GLY A 50 -9.17 -4.42 0.19
N PHE A 51 -8.14 -4.85 -0.51
CA PHE A 51 -6.78 -4.82 0.04
C PHE A 51 -6.27 -3.39 0.15
N VAL A 52 -5.53 -3.13 1.23
CA VAL A 52 -4.90 -1.85 1.55
C VAL A 52 -3.39 -2.00 1.45
N ASP A 53 -2.81 -1.36 0.46
CA ASP A 53 -1.37 -1.28 0.24
C ASP A 53 -0.82 -0.03 0.95
N VAL A 54 -0.11 -0.22 2.06
CA VAL A 54 0.31 0.89 2.94
C VAL A 54 1.63 1.54 2.54
N HIS A 55 2.30 1.04 1.50
CA HIS A 55 3.52 1.61 0.95
C HIS A 55 3.79 1.14 -0.46
N ASN A 56 3.89 2.08 -1.40
CA ASN A 56 4.22 1.82 -2.79
C ASN A 56 4.95 3.02 -3.43
N HIS A 57 5.61 2.78 -4.56
CA HIS A 57 6.22 3.76 -5.43
C HIS A 57 5.73 3.52 -6.86
N LEU A 58 4.55 4.03 -7.19
CA LEU A 58 3.82 3.65 -8.42
C LEU A 58 4.58 3.96 -9.71
N TYR A 59 5.41 5.00 -9.71
CA TYR A 59 6.23 5.38 -10.88
C TYR A 59 7.24 4.31 -11.28
N GLN A 60 7.58 3.37 -10.39
CA GLN A 60 8.62 2.37 -10.65
C GLN A 60 8.19 1.26 -11.63
N SER A 61 6.93 1.17 -11.96
CA SER A 61 6.40 0.14 -12.87
C SER A 61 7.06 0.12 -14.24
N VAL A 62 7.53 1.25 -14.76
CA VAL A 62 8.14 1.35 -16.10
C VAL A 62 9.54 0.73 -16.20
N PHE A 63 10.16 0.34 -15.08
CA PHE A 63 11.45 -0.34 -15.09
C PHE A 63 11.43 -1.67 -14.32
N ARG A 64 10.27 -2.34 -14.31
CA ARG A 64 10.11 -3.72 -13.81
C ARG A 64 11.18 -4.64 -14.38
N GLY A 65 11.75 -5.49 -13.51
CA GLY A 65 12.84 -6.40 -13.87
C GLY A 65 14.20 -5.73 -14.01
N GLY A 66 14.31 -4.41 -13.81
CA GLY A 66 15.60 -3.71 -13.82
C GLY A 66 16.42 -4.01 -12.57
N CYS A 67 17.75 -4.19 -12.74
CA CYS A 67 18.71 -4.43 -11.66
C CYS A 67 18.29 -5.55 -10.70
N SER A 68 17.87 -6.70 -11.25
CA SER A 68 17.27 -7.81 -10.50
C SER A 68 18.21 -8.46 -9.49
N ASP A 69 19.51 -8.40 -9.70
CA ASP A 69 20.53 -9.01 -8.85
C ASP A 69 21.28 -7.99 -7.97
N ASP A 70 20.79 -6.75 -7.92
CA ASP A 70 21.33 -5.72 -7.03
C ASP A 70 20.59 -5.69 -5.68
N ASP A 71 21.34 -5.41 -4.61
CA ASP A 71 20.77 -5.03 -3.32
C ASP A 71 20.15 -3.62 -3.36
N VAL A 72 19.57 -3.15 -2.25
CA VAL A 72 18.93 -1.83 -2.14
C VAL A 72 19.84 -0.71 -2.66
N LEU A 73 21.11 -0.69 -2.26
CA LEU A 73 22.03 0.40 -2.61
C LEU A 73 22.41 0.35 -4.09
N GLY A 74 22.75 -0.84 -4.60
CA GLY A 74 23.05 -1.04 -6.02
C GLY A 74 21.84 -0.73 -6.90
N TRP A 75 20.65 -1.15 -6.49
CA TRP A 75 19.42 -0.85 -7.21
C TRP A 75 19.08 0.65 -7.21
N LEU A 76 19.25 1.33 -6.07
CA LEU A 76 19.05 2.78 -5.99
C LEU A 76 19.98 3.55 -6.93
N ASP A 77 21.25 3.20 -6.96
CA ASP A 77 22.27 3.91 -7.74
C ASP A 77 22.17 3.61 -9.24
N LYS A 78 22.05 2.33 -9.61
CA LYS A 78 22.11 1.90 -11.01
C LYS A 78 20.78 2.01 -11.76
N CYS A 79 19.66 1.85 -11.07
CA CYS A 79 18.32 1.85 -11.66
C CYS A 79 17.44 3.00 -11.21
N ASN A 80 17.13 3.09 -9.92
CA ASN A 80 16.11 4.02 -9.43
C ASN A 80 16.46 5.48 -9.73
N LEU A 81 17.65 5.94 -9.30
CA LEU A 81 18.03 7.33 -9.44
C LEU A 81 18.16 7.77 -10.91
N PRO A 82 18.84 7.02 -11.81
CA PRO A 82 18.93 7.40 -13.22
C PRO A 82 17.55 7.46 -13.90
N VAL A 83 16.68 6.47 -13.66
CA VAL A 83 15.32 6.44 -14.22
C VAL A 83 14.50 7.62 -13.70
N ARG A 84 14.52 7.86 -12.39
CA ARG A 84 13.76 8.95 -11.75
C ARG A 84 14.13 10.32 -12.30
N LEU A 85 15.41 10.57 -12.58
CA LEU A 85 15.90 11.83 -13.16
C LEU A 85 15.57 11.96 -14.67
N SER A 86 15.11 10.91 -15.30
CA SER A 86 14.79 10.89 -16.73
C SER A 86 13.32 11.13 -17.08
N PHE A 87 12.42 11.11 -16.08
CA PHE A 87 10.97 11.26 -16.30
C PHE A 87 10.58 12.60 -16.92
N THR A 88 9.59 12.53 -17.82
CA THR A 88 8.73 13.64 -18.20
C THR A 88 7.36 13.49 -17.52
N GLU A 89 6.51 14.50 -17.61
CA GLU A 89 5.13 14.45 -17.11
C GLU A 89 4.31 13.32 -17.73
N THR A 90 4.51 13.07 -19.04
CA THR A 90 3.84 11.97 -19.74
C THR A 90 4.35 10.62 -19.27
N ASP A 91 5.64 10.48 -18.98
CA ASP A 91 6.21 9.21 -18.53
C ASP A 91 5.71 8.85 -17.13
N ILE A 92 5.67 9.82 -16.20
CA ILE A 92 5.18 9.54 -14.84
C ILE A 92 3.68 9.22 -14.83
N TYR A 93 2.89 9.91 -15.66
CA TYR A 93 1.48 9.60 -15.83
C TYR A 93 1.27 8.17 -16.31
N ALA A 94 1.98 7.74 -17.36
CA ALA A 94 1.89 6.38 -17.90
C ALA A 94 2.34 5.32 -16.88
N ALA A 95 3.42 5.60 -16.13
CA ALA A 95 3.93 4.70 -15.09
C ALA A 95 2.90 4.49 -13.97
N VAL A 96 2.33 5.57 -13.45
CA VAL A 96 1.35 5.51 -12.36
C VAL A 96 0.07 4.83 -12.85
N ARG A 97 -0.40 5.10 -14.07
CA ARG A 97 -1.54 4.39 -14.68
C ARG A 97 -1.30 2.88 -14.78
N LEU A 98 -0.12 2.47 -15.22
CA LEU A 98 0.23 1.05 -15.29
C LEU A 98 0.13 0.39 -13.92
N SER A 99 0.70 1.01 -12.89
CA SER A 99 0.62 0.49 -11.52
C SER A 99 -0.80 0.44 -10.98
N THR A 100 -1.60 1.49 -11.17
CA THR A 100 -2.97 1.54 -10.64
C THR A 100 -3.88 0.51 -11.30
N VAL A 101 -3.73 0.29 -12.60
CA VAL A 101 -4.45 -0.77 -13.34
C VAL A 101 -4.08 -2.16 -12.80
N ASP A 102 -2.80 -2.41 -12.59
CA ASP A 102 -2.30 -3.67 -12.04
C ASP A 102 -2.81 -3.91 -10.61
N LEU A 103 -2.80 -2.90 -9.75
CA LEU A 103 -3.33 -2.95 -8.39
C LEU A 103 -4.84 -3.27 -8.36
N ILE A 104 -5.64 -2.61 -9.21
CA ILE A 104 -7.08 -2.90 -9.30
C ILE A 104 -7.31 -4.36 -9.71
N LYS A 105 -6.53 -4.87 -10.67
CA LYS A 105 -6.67 -6.27 -11.12
C LYS A 105 -6.43 -7.27 -10.00
N THR A 106 -5.59 -6.92 -9.03
CA THR A 106 -5.21 -7.81 -7.91
C THR A 106 -6.05 -7.58 -6.64
N GLY A 107 -7.01 -6.65 -6.66
CA GLY A 107 -7.94 -6.41 -5.56
C GLY A 107 -7.49 -5.35 -4.54
N VAL A 108 -6.44 -4.60 -4.84
CA VAL A 108 -6.08 -3.42 -4.06
C VAL A 108 -7.09 -2.30 -4.34
N THR A 109 -7.69 -1.74 -3.29
CA THR A 109 -8.66 -0.64 -3.37
C THR A 109 -8.11 0.67 -2.81
N THR A 110 -7.09 0.57 -1.95
CA THR A 110 -6.40 1.71 -1.33
C THR A 110 -4.91 1.53 -1.45
N VAL A 111 -4.18 2.55 -1.89
CA VAL A 111 -2.72 2.52 -2.04
C VAL A 111 -2.07 3.79 -1.52
N VAL A 112 -0.93 3.66 -0.84
CA VAL A 112 -0.01 4.77 -0.57
C VAL A 112 0.94 4.89 -1.75
N ASP A 113 0.96 6.04 -2.41
CA ASP A 113 1.99 6.36 -3.39
C ASP A 113 3.03 7.29 -2.76
N TRP A 114 4.16 6.70 -2.36
CA TRP A 114 5.30 7.42 -1.82
C TRP A 114 6.10 8.03 -2.98
N ALA A 115 5.66 9.22 -3.41
CA ALA A 115 6.34 9.99 -4.44
C ALA A 115 7.66 10.56 -3.88
N HIS A 116 8.75 10.36 -4.60
CA HIS A 116 10.02 10.97 -4.24
C HIS A 116 9.96 12.50 -4.40
N LEU A 117 11.08 13.20 -4.13
CA LEU A 117 11.23 14.64 -4.34
C LEU A 117 11.12 15.00 -5.84
N PHE A 118 9.98 14.71 -6.45
CA PHE A 118 9.71 15.10 -7.82
C PHE A 118 9.48 16.62 -7.94
N PRO A 119 9.89 17.24 -9.05
CA PRO A 119 9.44 18.58 -9.38
C PRO A 119 7.90 18.69 -9.35
N PRO A 120 7.34 19.85 -9.02
CA PRO A 120 5.89 20.00 -8.86
C PRO A 120 5.06 19.55 -10.05
N ASP A 121 5.54 19.75 -11.28
CA ASP A 121 4.78 19.36 -12.49
C ASP A 121 4.74 17.83 -12.66
N LEU A 122 5.82 17.12 -12.31
CA LEU A 122 5.78 15.65 -12.27
C LEU A 122 4.84 15.16 -11.17
N ALA A 123 4.86 15.77 -9.99
CA ALA A 123 3.95 15.43 -8.90
C ALA A 123 2.47 15.67 -9.27
N LYS A 124 2.15 16.77 -9.98
CA LYS A 124 0.80 17.02 -10.51
C LYS A 124 0.35 15.96 -11.52
N SER A 125 1.25 15.55 -12.42
CA SER A 125 0.97 14.48 -13.39
C SER A 125 0.75 13.12 -12.71
N ASN A 126 1.49 12.84 -11.63
CA ASN A 126 1.29 11.68 -10.77
C ASN A 126 -0.11 11.70 -10.13
N ILE A 127 -0.50 12.81 -9.48
CA ILE A 127 -1.82 12.98 -8.86
C ILE A 127 -2.93 12.83 -9.90
N ARG A 128 -2.75 13.39 -11.11
CA ARG A 128 -3.72 13.24 -12.19
C ARG A 128 -3.94 11.76 -12.54
N ALA A 129 -2.88 10.96 -12.68
CA ALA A 129 -2.99 9.53 -12.96
C ALA A 129 -3.69 8.76 -11.81
N LEU A 130 -3.43 9.13 -10.56
CA LEU A 130 -4.14 8.60 -9.39
C LEU A 130 -5.64 8.96 -9.43
N ASN A 131 -5.99 10.21 -9.71
CA ASN A 131 -7.38 10.66 -9.84
C ASN A 131 -8.13 9.90 -10.93
N ASP A 132 -7.48 9.69 -12.08
CA ASP A 132 -8.06 8.98 -13.23
C ASP A 132 -8.26 7.49 -12.97
N SER A 133 -7.54 6.90 -12.02
CA SER A 133 -7.62 5.47 -11.69
C SER A 133 -8.92 5.07 -11.00
N GLY A 134 -9.50 5.97 -10.21
CA GLY A 134 -10.64 5.67 -9.34
C GLY A 134 -10.29 4.87 -8.09
N LEU A 135 -9.01 4.59 -7.81
CA LEU A 135 -8.54 4.03 -6.55
C LEU A 135 -8.65 5.06 -5.42
N ARG A 136 -8.85 4.58 -4.20
CA ARG A 136 -8.53 5.38 -3.02
C ARG A 136 -7.01 5.45 -2.87
N TYR A 137 -6.47 6.62 -2.59
CA TYR A 137 -5.03 6.76 -2.48
C TYR A 137 -4.59 7.72 -1.37
N VAL A 138 -3.37 7.50 -0.93
CA VAL A 138 -2.62 8.41 -0.06
C VAL A 138 -1.41 8.90 -0.86
N PHE A 139 -1.35 10.19 -1.16
CA PHE A 139 -0.21 10.78 -1.84
C PHE A 139 0.80 11.25 -0.80
N ALA A 140 1.93 10.55 -0.70
CA ALA A 140 3.01 10.86 0.24
C ALA A 140 4.12 11.62 -0.50
N TYR A 141 4.31 12.91 -0.16
CA TYR A 141 5.16 13.81 -0.92
C TYR A 141 5.91 14.79 -0.03
N SER A 142 7.06 15.26 -0.50
CA SER A 142 7.80 16.36 0.11
C SER A 142 8.55 17.18 -0.95
N GLN A 143 8.95 18.38 -0.54
CA GLN A 143 9.84 19.25 -1.28
C GLN A 143 10.91 19.79 -0.34
N ARG A 144 11.97 20.35 -0.89
CA ARG A 144 12.94 21.11 -0.10
C ARG A 144 12.25 22.29 0.58
N LYS A 145 12.90 22.90 1.57
CA LYS A 145 12.33 23.96 2.43
C LYS A 145 11.64 25.08 1.66
N GLU A 146 12.20 25.47 0.53
CA GLU A 146 11.65 26.50 -0.37
C GLU A 146 10.33 26.09 -1.02
N GLY A 147 9.98 24.79 -0.96
CA GLY A 147 8.76 24.22 -1.55
C GLY A 147 7.57 24.09 -0.59
N ARG A 148 7.63 24.59 0.65
CA ARG A 148 6.50 24.41 1.63
C ARG A 148 5.19 24.97 1.12
N ASP A 149 5.18 26.16 0.52
CA ASP A 149 3.96 26.77 -0.02
C ASP A 149 3.43 25.95 -1.20
N THR A 150 4.32 25.38 -2.02
CA THR A 150 3.93 24.46 -3.10
C THR A 150 3.28 23.20 -2.55
N ILE A 151 3.79 22.62 -1.46
CA ILE A 151 3.18 21.46 -0.79
C ILE A 151 1.78 21.81 -0.31
N LYS A 152 1.62 22.94 0.39
CA LYS A 152 0.32 23.41 0.91
C LYS A 152 -0.69 23.63 -0.22
N ALA A 153 -0.28 24.35 -1.27
CA ALA A 153 -1.14 24.58 -2.44
C ALA A 153 -1.54 23.26 -3.10
N MET A 154 -0.61 22.32 -3.28
CA MET A 154 -0.90 21.02 -3.88
C MET A 154 -1.91 20.22 -3.04
N LYS A 155 -1.75 20.22 -1.70
CA LYS A 155 -2.73 19.59 -0.81
C LYS A 155 -4.12 20.21 -0.99
N VAL A 156 -4.22 21.53 -0.90
CA VAL A 156 -5.50 22.26 -0.96
C VAL A 156 -6.16 22.15 -2.34
N ASP A 157 -5.39 22.29 -3.41
CA ASP A 157 -5.93 22.41 -4.77
C ASP A 157 -6.17 21.06 -5.45
N LEU A 158 -5.39 20.01 -5.11
CA LEU A 158 -5.39 18.76 -5.86
C LEU A 158 -5.81 17.55 -5.03
N ILE A 159 -5.58 17.56 -3.71
CA ILE A 159 -5.87 16.41 -2.84
C ILE A 159 -7.19 16.61 -2.10
N ASP A 160 -7.36 17.70 -1.35
CA ASP A 160 -8.53 17.93 -0.51
C ASP A 160 -9.88 17.92 -1.26
N PRO A 161 -9.97 18.33 -2.55
CA PRO A 161 -11.23 18.24 -3.30
C PRO A 161 -11.64 16.82 -3.69
N ASN A 162 -10.72 15.84 -3.65
CA ASN A 162 -11.03 14.46 -4.04
C ASN A 162 -11.31 13.60 -2.80
N PRO A 163 -12.55 13.07 -2.64
CA PRO A 163 -12.92 12.25 -1.47
C PRO A 163 -12.19 10.91 -1.38
N LEU A 164 -11.48 10.50 -2.44
CA LEU A 164 -10.65 9.29 -2.45
C LEU A 164 -9.20 9.56 -2.05
N ALA A 165 -8.80 10.83 -1.95
CA ALA A 165 -7.43 11.24 -1.73
C ALA A 165 -7.15 11.56 -0.26
N THR A 166 -5.96 11.20 0.20
CA THR A 166 -5.40 11.62 1.49
C THR A 166 -3.96 12.08 1.25
N PHE A 167 -3.46 12.98 2.07
CA PHE A 167 -2.12 13.53 1.95
C PHE A 167 -1.22 13.08 3.11
N GLN A 168 0.02 12.72 2.80
CA GLN A 168 1.08 12.50 3.78
C GLN A 168 2.33 13.29 3.37
N LEU A 169 3.16 13.65 4.35
CA LEU A 169 4.50 14.18 4.09
C LEU A 169 5.53 13.05 4.10
N THR A 170 6.63 13.26 3.39
CA THR A 170 7.76 12.31 3.42
C THR A 170 9.02 12.98 3.95
N GLY A 171 9.94 12.17 4.50
CA GLY A 171 11.22 12.65 5.02
C GLY A 171 12.30 11.58 4.93
N GLY A 172 13.56 12.02 5.01
CA GLY A 172 14.71 11.13 5.04
C GLY A 172 15.27 10.96 6.45
N THR A 173 15.73 9.76 6.78
CA THR A 173 16.29 9.41 8.10
C THR A 173 17.82 9.29 8.12
N ARG A 174 18.50 9.96 7.16
CA ARG A 174 19.96 10.05 7.13
C ARG A 174 20.43 11.33 7.80
N LYS A 175 21.65 11.36 8.37
CA LYS A 175 22.25 12.55 9.01
C LYS A 175 22.17 13.80 8.14
N GLN A 176 22.49 13.68 6.86
CA GLN A 176 22.43 14.78 5.89
C GLN A 176 20.99 15.28 5.60
N SER A 177 19.98 14.55 6.02
CA SER A 177 18.56 14.90 5.82
C SER A 177 17.90 15.38 7.11
N ALA A 178 18.61 15.47 8.23
CA ALA A 178 18.02 15.77 9.55
C ALA A 178 17.29 17.12 9.58
N ASP A 179 17.90 18.17 9.01
CA ASP A 179 17.27 19.50 8.96
C ASP A 179 16.00 19.50 8.10
N HIS A 180 16.03 18.78 6.96
CA HIS A 180 14.84 18.63 6.13
C HIS A 180 13.76 17.83 6.85
N LEU A 181 14.13 16.77 7.58
CA LEU A 181 13.20 15.99 8.38
C LEU A 181 12.54 16.84 9.47
N ALA A 182 13.32 17.66 10.19
CA ALA A 182 12.78 18.57 11.20
C ALA A 182 11.80 19.58 10.59
N ASP A 183 12.08 20.09 9.38
CA ASP A 183 11.16 20.97 8.67
C ASP A 183 9.87 20.25 8.27
N MET A 184 9.94 18.99 7.83
CA MET A 184 8.77 18.18 7.51
C MET A 184 7.98 17.77 8.77
N VAL A 185 8.63 17.56 9.91
CA VAL A 185 7.94 17.36 11.22
C VAL A 185 7.10 18.58 11.57
N ALA A 186 7.68 19.78 11.50
CA ALA A 186 6.96 21.01 11.78
C ALA A 186 5.78 21.22 10.81
N LEU A 187 5.97 20.91 9.54
CA LEU A 187 4.90 21.01 8.54
C LEU A 187 3.81 19.93 8.75
N ALA A 188 4.17 18.72 9.17
CA ALA A 188 3.22 17.67 9.49
C ALA A 188 2.32 18.06 10.66
N GLN A 189 2.89 18.69 11.68
CA GLN A 189 2.13 19.25 12.81
C GLN A 189 1.21 20.39 12.38
N GLU A 190 1.70 21.29 11.53
CA GLU A 190 0.92 22.43 11.01
C GLU A 190 -0.29 21.96 10.18
N LEU A 191 -0.11 20.94 9.34
CA LEU A 191 -1.14 20.44 8.42
C LEU A 191 -1.98 19.31 9.02
N ASP A 192 -1.66 18.84 10.22
CA ASP A 192 -2.26 17.65 10.86
C ASP A 192 -2.27 16.43 9.93
N VAL A 193 -1.10 16.09 9.37
CA VAL A 193 -0.93 14.96 8.46
C VAL A 193 0.13 14.00 8.95
N THR A 194 0.08 12.76 8.49
CA THR A 194 1.10 11.75 8.77
C THR A 194 2.41 12.10 8.08
N LEU A 195 3.51 11.94 8.81
CA LEU A 195 4.87 11.90 8.26
C LEU A 195 5.26 10.45 7.99
N ASN A 196 5.66 10.16 6.77
CA ASN A 196 5.98 8.82 6.26
C ASN A 196 7.45 8.74 5.86
N VAL A 197 8.23 7.85 6.45
CA VAL A 197 9.68 7.76 6.27
C VAL A 197 10.15 6.32 6.06
N HIS A 198 11.22 6.14 5.27
CA HIS A 198 11.95 4.87 5.22
C HIS A 198 12.86 4.75 6.43
N LEU A 199 12.85 3.60 7.09
CA LEU A 199 13.62 3.36 8.30
C LEU A 199 14.29 1.99 8.28
N LEU A 200 15.62 1.95 8.37
CA LEU A 200 16.40 0.72 8.53
C LEU A 200 16.00 -0.38 7.53
N GLU A 201 15.82 -0.01 6.26
CA GLU A 201 15.56 -0.95 5.17
C GLU A 201 16.79 -1.83 4.89
N HIS A 202 18.00 -1.28 5.03
CA HIS A 202 19.25 -2.02 4.90
C HIS A 202 20.18 -1.72 6.09
N ILE A 203 21.05 -2.67 6.40
CA ILE A 203 21.88 -2.65 7.62
C ILE A 203 22.85 -1.45 7.67
N GLN A 204 23.32 -0.95 6.51
CA GLN A 204 24.24 0.18 6.45
C GLN A 204 23.61 1.49 6.95
N GLN A 205 22.28 1.62 6.93
CA GLN A 205 21.58 2.80 7.50
C GLN A 205 21.88 2.99 9.00
N ARG A 206 22.28 1.94 9.72
CA ARG A 206 22.63 2.03 11.13
C ARG A 206 23.80 3.01 11.41
N GLN A 207 24.66 3.27 10.42
CA GLN A 207 25.74 4.27 10.53
C GLN A 207 25.24 5.70 10.74
N ASP A 208 24.00 5.98 10.32
CA ASP A 208 23.35 7.28 10.47
C ASP A 208 22.57 7.43 11.79
N ASP A 209 22.38 6.34 12.55
CA ASP A 209 21.51 6.33 13.73
C ASP A 209 20.09 6.85 13.43
N PRO A 210 19.35 6.23 12.50
CA PRO A 210 18.10 6.81 11.99
C PRO A 210 16.99 6.92 13.04
N VAL A 211 16.96 6.07 14.06
CA VAL A 211 16.01 6.18 15.17
C VAL A 211 16.37 7.35 16.09
N GLY A 212 17.68 7.57 16.35
CA GLY A 212 18.18 8.76 17.04
C GLY A 212 17.82 10.05 16.28
N ILE A 213 17.89 10.04 14.95
CA ILE A 213 17.46 11.18 14.11
C ILE A 213 15.95 11.44 14.27
N LEU A 214 15.10 10.41 14.29
CA LEU A 214 13.67 10.58 14.54
C LEU A 214 13.41 11.23 15.91
N ALA A 215 14.17 10.85 16.93
CA ALA A 215 14.08 11.45 18.26
C ALA A 215 14.55 12.93 18.26
N GLN A 216 15.73 13.20 17.70
CA GLN A 216 16.34 14.53 17.68
C GLN A 216 15.53 15.56 16.89
N THR A 217 14.90 15.14 15.79
CA THR A 217 14.08 16.02 14.93
C THR A 217 12.66 16.21 15.47
N GLY A 218 12.28 15.53 16.55
CA GLY A 218 10.92 15.57 17.10
C GLY A 218 9.91 14.69 16.38
N ALA A 219 10.34 13.89 15.40
CA ALA A 219 9.44 13.02 14.63
C ALA A 219 8.67 12.02 15.50
N LEU A 220 9.31 11.46 16.54
CA LEU A 220 8.63 10.58 17.50
C LEU A 220 7.45 11.26 18.23
N GLY A 221 7.49 12.58 18.40
CA GLY A 221 6.42 13.37 18.98
C GLY A 221 5.14 13.42 18.15
N LEU A 222 5.19 13.05 16.86
CA LEU A 222 4.01 12.91 16.01
C LEU A 222 3.14 11.70 16.39
N LYS A 223 3.67 10.76 17.17
CA LYS A 223 2.97 9.57 17.66
C LYS A 223 2.38 8.74 16.50
N SER A 224 1.07 8.47 16.54
CA SER A 224 0.38 7.75 15.47
C SER A 224 0.40 8.46 14.11
N ASN A 225 0.80 9.73 14.04
CA ASN A 225 1.04 10.44 12.78
C ASN A 225 2.50 10.28 12.28
N LEU A 226 3.24 9.28 12.79
CA LEU A 226 4.48 8.81 12.23
C LEU A 226 4.31 7.39 11.68
N LEU A 227 4.52 7.22 10.38
CA LEU A 227 4.57 5.95 9.68
C LEU A 227 5.99 5.68 9.22
N VAL A 228 6.54 4.52 9.56
CA VAL A 228 7.86 4.09 9.11
C VAL A 228 7.74 2.87 8.20
N ASN A 229 8.49 2.87 7.10
CA ASN A 229 8.50 1.77 6.14
C ASN A 229 9.69 0.85 6.42
N HIS A 230 9.51 -0.43 6.17
CA HIS A 230 10.48 -1.52 6.31
C HIS A 230 10.84 -1.88 7.75
N ALA A 231 11.58 -1.04 8.49
CA ALA A 231 11.95 -1.26 9.89
C ALA A 231 12.61 -2.63 10.17
N ILE A 232 13.50 -3.08 9.26
CA ILE A 232 14.07 -4.46 9.26
C ILE A 232 15.06 -4.67 10.40
N HIS A 233 15.94 -3.69 10.64
CA HIS A 233 17.11 -3.85 11.49
C HIS A 233 16.98 -3.12 12.84
N LEU A 234 15.80 -3.13 13.45
CA LEU A 234 15.56 -2.54 14.77
C LEU A 234 16.19 -3.38 15.90
N THR A 235 16.72 -2.70 16.92
CA THR A 235 17.09 -3.33 18.21
C THR A 235 15.86 -3.45 19.13
N ASP A 236 16.00 -4.14 20.28
CA ASP A 236 14.91 -4.26 21.25
C ASP A 236 14.56 -2.90 21.86
N GLU A 237 15.56 -2.07 22.14
CA GLU A 237 15.38 -0.71 22.66
C GLU A 237 14.66 0.18 21.66
N GLU A 238 15.00 0.09 20.37
CA GLU A 238 14.35 0.84 19.29
C GLU A 238 12.90 0.40 19.11
N ILE A 239 12.62 -0.89 19.16
CA ILE A 239 11.22 -1.41 19.15
C ILE A 239 10.44 -0.84 20.32
N GLY A 240 11.01 -0.88 21.53
CA GLY A 240 10.39 -0.30 22.72
C GLY A 240 10.11 1.20 22.56
N LEU A 241 11.06 1.95 22.00
CA LEU A 241 10.92 3.39 21.77
C LEU A 241 9.83 3.72 20.76
N LEU A 242 9.77 2.99 19.64
CA LEU A 242 8.72 3.17 18.61
C LEU A 242 7.34 2.82 19.19
N ALA A 243 7.24 1.73 19.96
CA ALA A 243 5.99 1.32 20.62
C ALA A 243 5.47 2.36 21.60
N GLN A 244 6.33 2.90 22.48
CA GLN A 244 5.98 3.94 23.46
C GLN A 244 5.45 5.22 22.79
N ASN A 245 5.89 5.49 21.57
CA ASN A 245 5.46 6.64 20.79
C ASN A 245 4.30 6.31 19.81
N GLY A 246 3.75 5.09 19.83
CA GLY A 246 2.61 4.71 18.99
C GLY A 246 2.90 4.77 17.49
N VAL A 247 4.17 4.59 17.09
CA VAL A 247 4.59 4.62 15.67
C VAL A 247 3.99 3.44 14.93
N ARG A 248 3.54 3.67 13.69
CA ARG A 248 2.97 2.64 12.80
C ARG A 248 4.00 2.19 11.78
N ILE A 249 3.91 0.93 11.31
CA ILE A 249 4.89 0.33 10.41
C ILE A 249 4.23 -0.22 9.15
N ALA A 250 4.83 0.10 7.99
CA ALA A 250 4.56 -0.55 6.71
C ALA A 250 5.61 -1.65 6.46
N HIS A 251 5.16 -2.90 6.38
CA HIS A 251 6.01 -4.05 6.10
C HIS A 251 5.90 -4.47 4.63
N CYS A 252 7.04 -4.53 3.94
CA CYS A 252 7.14 -4.83 2.51
C CYS A 252 7.89 -6.15 2.25
N PRO A 253 7.30 -7.33 2.55
CA PRO A 253 8.03 -8.60 2.56
C PRO A 253 8.62 -8.99 1.21
N LEU A 254 7.90 -8.81 0.10
CA LEU A 254 8.39 -9.13 -1.24
C LEU A 254 9.59 -8.27 -1.63
N SER A 255 9.48 -6.95 -1.42
CA SER A 255 10.57 -6.02 -1.69
C SER A 255 11.81 -6.32 -0.86
N ASN A 256 11.63 -6.48 0.46
CA ASN A 256 12.75 -6.72 1.36
C ASN A 256 13.44 -8.07 1.08
N MET A 257 12.69 -9.06 0.62
CA MET A 257 13.23 -10.35 0.17
C MET A 257 14.04 -10.18 -1.12
N ARG A 258 13.47 -9.50 -2.13
CA ARG A 258 14.12 -9.28 -3.43
C ARG A 258 15.40 -8.44 -3.32
N LEU A 259 15.37 -7.38 -2.52
CA LEU A 259 16.49 -6.44 -2.34
C LEU A 259 17.52 -6.91 -1.28
N ALA A 260 17.37 -8.15 -0.79
CA ALA A 260 18.23 -8.73 0.25
C ALA A 260 18.31 -7.85 1.52
N SER A 261 17.24 -7.10 1.82
CA SER A 261 17.19 -6.22 2.99
C SER A 261 17.17 -6.99 4.31
N GLY A 262 16.60 -8.18 4.31
CA GLY A 262 16.48 -9.04 5.50
C GLY A 262 15.03 -9.36 5.88
N ILE A 263 14.84 -9.92 7.06
CA ILE A 263 13.53 -10.33 7.59
C ILE A 263 13.20 -9.48 8.81
N ILE A 264 12.12 -8.71 8.74
CA ILE A 264 11.61 -7.91 9.86
C ILE A 264 11.26 -8.79 11.07
N ARG A 265 11.29 -8.22 12.26
CA ARG A 265 10.97 -8.87 13.53
C ARG A 265 9.48 -8.76 13.88
N LEU A 266 8.58 -9.26 12.99
CA LEU A 266 7.13 -9.11 13.17
C LEU A 266 6.60 -9.62 14.52
N PRO A 267 7.04 -10.79 15.06
CA PRO A 267 6.59 -11.24 16.38
C PRO A 267 6.94 -10.26 17.49
N ASP A 268 8.14 -9.68 17.46
CA ASP A 268 8.61 -8.73 18.48
C ASP A 268 7.82 -7.41 18.41
N LEU A 269 7.57 -6.91 17.20
CA LEU A 269 6.75 -5.72 16.95
C LEU A 269 5.31 -5.92 17.44
N HIS A 270 4.72 -7.08 17.16
CA HIS A 270 3.39 -7.44 17.62
C HIS A 270 3.31 -7.50 19.15
N ASN A 271 4.28 -8.16 19.79
CA ASN A 271 4.36 -8.25 21.24
C ASN A 271 4.53 -6.88 21.92
N ALA A 272 5.18 -5.94 21.24
CA ALA A 272 5.32 -4.56 21.68
C ALA A 272 4.06 -3.70 21.42
N GLY A 273 3.02 -4.24 20.76
CA GLY A 273 1.78 -3.53 20.45
C GLY A 273 1.86 -2.58 19.25
N ILE A 274 2.89 -2.72 18.40
CA ILE A 274 3.03 -1.88 17.22
C ILE A 274 2.07 -2.35 16.11
N THR A 275 1.31 -1.42 15.56
CA THR A 275 0.43 -1.68 14.42
C THR A 275 1.24 -1.79 13.13
N VAL A 276 1.07 -2.91 12.42
CA VAL A 276 1.79 -3.20 11.17
C VAL A 276 0.80 -3.53 10.06
N GLY A 277 0.94 -2.87 8.91
CA GLY A 277 0.22 -3.17 7.66
C GLY A 277 1.17 -3.71 6.58
N LEU A 278 0.61 -4.19 5.47
CA LEU A 278 1.38 -4.70 4.34
C LEU A 278 1.52 -3.67 3.23
N GLY A 279 2.74 -3.45 2.77
CA GLY A 279 3.08 -2.66 1.59
C GLY A 279 3.63 -3.53 0.46
N LEU A 280 3.31 -3.19 -0.78
CA LEU A 280 3.85 -3.85 -1.97
C LEU A 280 5.18 -3.23 -2.41
N ASP A 281 5.44 -1.98 -1.96
CA ASP A 281 6.61 -1.20 -2.34
C ASP A 281 6.64 -0.90 -3.87
N GLY A 282 7.79 -0.71 -4.48
CA GLY A 282 7.85 -0.29 -5.87
C GLY A 282 7.63 -1.40 -6.90
N GLY A 283 7.20 -1.00 -8.08
CA GLY A 283 6.93 -1.89 -9.21
C GLY A 283 8.16 -2.61 -9.80
N THR A 284 9.34 -2.39 -9.27
CA THR A 284 10.54 -3.22 -9.53
C THR A 284 10.52 -4.51 -8.74
N ASN A 285 9.63 -4.62 -7.76
CA ASN A 285 9.38 -5.86 -7.04
C ASN A 285 8.68 -6.87 -7.96
N ASP A 286 8.46 -8.06 -7.48
CA ASP A 286 7.98 -9.16 -8.31
C ASP A 286 6.61 -8.85 -8.92
N THR A 287 5.67 -8.33 -8.12
CA THR A 287 4.26 -8.27 -8.51
C THR A 287 3.49 -7.28 -7.63
N SER A 288 2.40 -6.74 -8.15
CA SER A 288 1.40 -5.97 -7.40
C SER A 288 0.41 -6.86 -6.65
N ASP A 289 0.76 -8.13 -6.39
CA ASP A 289 -0.12 -9.17 -5.86
C ASP A 289 -0.07 -9.25 -4.33
N MET A 290 -1.13 -8.78 -3.66
CA MET A 290 -1.26 -8.86 -2.21
C MET A 290 -1.33 -10.32 -1.70
N PHE A 291 -1.80 -11.28 -2.49
CA PHE A 291 -1.79 -12.70 -2.09
C PHE A 291 -0.35 -13.21 -1.93
N SER A 292 0.53 -12.91 -2.88
CA SER A 292 1.97 -13.24 -2.79
C SER A 292 2.63 -12.52 -1.62
N ASN A 293 2.25 -11.27 -1.38
CA ASN A 293 2.77 -10.47 -0.28
C ASN A 293 2.39 -11.06 1.09
N MET A 294 1.13 -11.48 1.26
CA MET A 294 0.67 -12.20 2.46
C MET A 294 1.41 -13.52 2.67
N ARG A 295 1.62 -14.30 1.61
CA ARG A 295 2.41 -15.56 1.68
C ARG A 295 3.84 -15.32 2.12
N ALA A 296 4.49 -14.30 1.57
CA ALA A 296 5.85 -13.91 1.95
C ALA A 296 5.92 -13.50 3.42
N ALA A 297 4.98 -12.65 3.89
CA ALA A 297 4.94 -12.22 5.28
C ALA A 297 4.85 -13.41 6.27
N VAL A 298 3.96 -14.37 6.01
CA VAL A 298 3.84 -15.58 6.84
C VAL A 298 5.04 -16.48 6.69
N GLY A 299 5.46 -16.76 5.45
CA GLY A 299 6.52 -17.74 5.15
C GLY A 299 7.87 -17.34 5.72
N LEU A 300 8.27 -16.09 5.58
CA LEU A 300 9.52 -15.57 6.10
C LEU A 300 9.63 -15.68 7.64
N GLN A 301 8.52 -15.37 8.37
CA GLN A 301 8.55 -15.51 9.83
C GLN A 301 8.63 -16.98 10.27
N ARG A 302 7.87 -17.87 9.63
CA ARG A 302 7.96 -19.32 9.90
C ARG A 302 9.34 -19.88 9.62
N ALA A 303 9.95 -19.49 8.50
CA ALA A 303 11.31 -19.91 8.16
C ALA A 303 12.35 -19.38 9.16
N ARG A 304 12.17 -18.14 9.64
CA ARG A 304 13.06 -17.52 10.63
C ARG A 304 12.96 -18.17 12.02
N THR A 305 11.72 -18.44 12.47
CA THR A 305 11.45 -18.89 13.84
C THR A 305 11.37 -20.42 13.97
N LEU A 306 11.24 -21.14 12.87
CA LEU A 306 10.96 -22.58 12.81
C LEU A 306 9.67 -22.97 13.57
N GLN A 307 8.69 -22.04 13.64
CA GLN A 307 7.43 -22.23 14.34
C GLN A 307 6.26 -21.87 13.40
N ALA A 308 5.37 -22.83 13.14
CA ALA A 308 4.20 -22.63 12.26
C ALA A 308 3.14 -21.70 12.87
N THR A 309 3.13 -21.52 14.18
CA THR A 309 2.16 -20.68 14.93
C THR A 309 2.71 -19.29 15.25
N THR A 310 3.92 -18.95 14.76
CA THR A 310 4.47 -17.59 14.95
C THR A 310 3.61 -16.52 14.30
N PHE A 311 3.61 -15.31 14.88
CA PHE A 311 2.97 -14.16 14.25
C PHE A 311 3.73 -13.74 12.96
N PRO A 312 3.04 -13.39 11.87
CA PRO A 312 1.58 -13.43 11.72
C PRO A 312 1.06 -14.84 11.39
N THR A 313 -0.09 -15.20 11.93
CA THR A 313 -0.88 -16.33 11.45
C THR A 313 -1.60 -15.98 10.14
N VAL A 314 -2.29 -16.93 9.53
CA VAL A 314 -3.09 -16.65 8.31
C VAL A 314 -4.23 -15.64 8.57
N LEU A 315 -4.79 -15.64 9.77
CA LEU A 315 -5.78 -14.65 10.19
C LEU A 315 -5.18 -13.26 10.32
N ASP A 316 -4.02 -13.18 10.97
CA ASP A 316 -3.33 -11.91 11.20
C ASP A 316 -2.91 -11.27 9.89
N VAL A 317 -2.34 -12.04 8.96
CA VAL A 317 -1.84 -11.49 7.70
C VAL A 317 -2.97 -11.02 6.78
N LEU A 318 -4.13 -11.71 6.76
CA LEU A 318 -5.30 -11.24 6.04
C LEU A 318 -5.85 -9.94 6.66
N ARG A 319 -5.81 -9.82 7.99
CA ARG A 319 -6.15 -8.58 8.68
C ARG A 319 -5.15 -7.46 8.36
N MET A 320 -3.83 -7.75 8.33
CA MET A 320 -2.80 -6.77 7.95
C MET A 320 -2.99 -6.24 6.53
N ALA A 321 -3.49 -7.06 5.61
CA ALA A 321 -3.79 -6.68 4.22
C ALA A 321 -5.10 -5.89 4.05
N THR A 322 -5.93 -5.77 5.10
CA THR A 322 -7.25 -5.14 5.06
C THR A 322 -7.42 -4.12 6.19
N LEU A 323 -8.07 -4.47 7.29
CA LEU A 323 -8.32 -3.57 8.43
C LEU A 323 -7.02 -3.07 9.08
N GLY A 324 -6.02 -3.94 9.26
CA GLY A 324 -4.73 -3.54 9.81
C GLY A 324 -4.00 -2.52 8.93
N GLY A 325 -4.10 -2.67 7.60
CA GLY A 325 -3.62 -1.67 6.65
C GLY A 325 -4.35 -0.34 6.82
N ALA A 326 -5.68 -0.38 6.95
CA ALA A 326 -6.48 0.82 7.21
C ALA A 326 -6.10 1.51 8.54
N GLU A 327 -5.85 0.73 9.60
CA GLU A 327 -5.37 1.24 10.90
C GLU A 327 -4.00 1.93 10.77
N VAL A 328 -3.08 1.35 10.01
CA VAL A 328 -1.78 1.96 9.71
C VAL A 328 -1.94 3.32 9.03
N LEU A 329 -2.95 3.48 8.18
CA LEU A 329 -3.21 4.73 7.48
C LEU A 329 -4.12 5.70 8.24
N GLY A 330 -4.71 5.30 9.39
CA GLY A 330 -5.71 6.08 10.12
C GLY A 330 -7.05 6.16 9.39
N LEU A 331 -7.36 5.18 8.52
CA LEU A 331 -8.59 5.11 7.72
C LEU A 331 -9.54 3.99 8.18
N ASP A 332 -9.26 3.34 9.32
CA ASP A 332 -10.01 2.19 9.84
C ASP A 332 -11.47 2.51 10.18
N GLN A 333 -11.80 3.76 10.45
CA GLN A 333 -13.18 4.19 10.63
C GLN A 333 -13.95 4.24 9.30
N SER A 334 -13.24 4.35 8.17
CA SER A 334 -13.85 4.51 6.86
C SER A 334 -13.79 3.25 5.99
N ILE A 335 -12.72 2.45 6.08
CA ILE A 335 -12.47 1.30 5.22
C ILE A 335 -11.90 0.09 5.98
N GLY A 336 -11.54 -0.98 5.29
CA GLY A 336 -10.83 -2.15 5.83
C GLY A 336 -11.70 -3.22 6.47
N SER A 337 -13.01 -2.98 6.62
CA SER A 337 -14.00 -3.99 7.03
C SER A 337 -15.34 -3.74 6.32
N LEU A 338 -16.20 -4.76 6.27
CA LEU A 338 -17.53 -4.66 5.65
C LEU A 338 -18.61 -4.17 6.65
N THR A 339 -18.20 -3.37 7.62
CA THR A 339 -19.09 -2.83 8.65
C THR A 339 -20.05 -1.81 8.05
N PRO A 340 -21.37 -1.88 8.32
CA PRO A 340 -22.29 -0.83 7.94
C PRO A 340 -21.83 0.56 8.41
N GLY A 341 -21.97 1.56 7.55
CA GLY A 341 -21.48 2.93 7.74
C GLY A 341 -20.10 3.18 7.15
N LYS A 342 -19.33 2.15 6.80
CA LYS A 342 -18.04 2.32 6.10
C LYS A 342 -18.20 2.44 4.60
N LYS A 343 -17.16 2.92 3.95
CA LYS A 343 -17.10 3.04 2.49
C LYS A 343 -17.08 1.66 1.83
N ALA A 344 -17.75 1.57 0.71
CA ALA A 344 -17.86 0.34 -0.07
C ALA A 344 -16.60 0.10 -0.92
N ASP A 345 -15.48 -0.15 -0.23
CA ASP A 345 -14.22 -0.62 -0.79
C ASP A 345 -14.20 -2.15 -0.63
N ILE A 346 -14.63 -2.87 -1.67
CA ILE A 346 -15.02 -4.29 -1.61
C ILE A 346 -14.37 -5.06 -2.74
N ILE A 347 -13.92 -6.28 -2.47
CA ILE A 347 -13.51 -7.24 -3.48
C ILE A 347 -14.34 -8.52 -3.38
N VAL A 348 -14.60 -9.13 -4.53
CA VAL A 348 -15.27 -10.40 -4.63
C VAL A 348 -14.33 -11.40 -5.29
N LEU A 349 -14.05 -12.51 -4.60
CA LEU A 349 -13.19 -13.58 -5.10
C LEU A 349 -14.04 -14.73 -5.65
N ASP A 350 -13.68 -15.24 -6.82
CA ASP A 350 -14.21 -16.46 -7.38
C ASP A 350 -13.35 -17.67 -6.96
N PRO A 351 -13.84 -18.54 -6.06
CA PRO A 351 -13.08 -19.68 -5.57
C PRO A 351 -13.28 -20.95 -6.40
N ARG A 352 -13.84 -20.87 -7.60
CA ARG A 352 -14.14 -22.05 -8.44
C ARG A 352 -12.92 -22.58 -9.19
N GLY A 353 -11.80 -21.86 -9.16
CA GLY A 353 -10.56 -22.28 -9.80
C GLY A 353 -9.92 -23.50 -9.13
N VAL A 354 -9.10 -24.22 -9.89
CA VAL A 354 -8.38 -25.42 -9.40
C VAL A 354 -7.48 -25.13 -8.20
N ASN A 355 -6.99 -23.90 -8.07
CA ASN A 355 -6.16 -23.46 -6.96
C ASN A 355 -6.90 -23.38 -5.62
N PHE A 356 -8.25 -23.27 -5.63
CA PHE A 356 -9.08 -23.28 -4.42
C PHE A 356 -9.69 -24.65 -4.10
N ALA A 357 -9.60 -25.62 -4.98
CA ALA A 357 -10.17 -26.94 -4.77
C ALA A 357 -9.20 -27.89 -4.03
N PRO A 358 -9.70 -28.76 -3.13
CA PRO A 358 -11.04 -28.77 -2.55
C PRO A 358 -11.22 -27.66 -1.49
N LYS A 359 -12.47 -27.30 -1.23
CA LYS A 359 -12.81 -26.29 -0.21
C LYS A 359 -12.63 -26.87 1.19
N TRP A 360 -11.73 -26.29 1.97
CA TRP A 360 -11.41 -26.76 3.32
C TRP A 360 -11.50 -25.64 4.36
N ASP A 361 -10.59 -24.66 4.27
CA ASP A 361 -10.55 -23.47 5.13
C ASP A 361 -10.35 -22.21 4.29
N TRP A 362 -11.37 -21.38 4.24
CA TRP A 362 -11.38 -20.22 3.37
C TRP A 362 -10.26 -19.23 3.64
N VAL A 363 -9.94 -18.97 4.92
CA VAL A 363 -8.91 -17.99 5.27
C VAL A 363 -7.54 -18.47 4.83
N SER A 364 -7.22 -19.72 5.16
CA SER A 364 -5.97 -20.34 4.72
C SER A 364 -5.89 -20.41 3.20
N GLN A 365 -6.99 -20.73 2.52
CA GLN A 365 -7.01 -20.81 1.06
C GLN A 365 -6.89 -19.44 0.40
N ILE A 366 -7.49 -18.38 0.95
CA ILE A 366 -7.28 -17.02 0.47
C ILE A 366 -5.79 -16.66 0.56
N VAL A 367 -5.15 -16.89 1.70
CA VAL A 367 -3.75 -16.52 1.92
C VAL A 367 -2.80 -17.37 1.10
N PHE A 368 -2.92 -18.70 1.14
CA PHE A 368 -1.95 -19.60 0.52
C PHE A 368 -2.25 -19.97 -0.92
N ASN A 369 -3.50 -19.99 -1.32
CA ASN A 369 -3.94 -20.46 -2.64
C ASN A 369 -4.54 -19.36 -3.51
N GLY A 370 -4.96 -18.23 -2.93
CA GLY A 370 -5.48 -17.09 -3.65
C GLY A 370 -4.49 -16.55 -4.68
N GLN A 371 -4.99 -16.12 -5.82
CA GLN A 371 -4.24 -15.58 -6.94
C GLN A 371 -5.00 -14.40 -7.56
N PRO A 372 -4.33 -13.44 -8.23
CA PRO A 372 -4.99 -12.32 -8.89
C PRO A 372 -6.17 -12.67 -9.81
N PRO A 373 -6.13 -13.77 -10.58
CA PRO A 373 -7.28 -14.17 -11.40
C PRO A 373 -8.54 -14.54 -10.61
N ASN A 374 -8.43 -14.81 -9.31
CA ASN A 374 -9.60 -15.06 -8.47
C ASN A 374 -10.37 -13.78 -8.12
N VAL A 375 -9.77 -12.61 -8.26
CA VAL A 375 -10.45 -11.33 -8.04
C VAL A 375 -11.42 -11.07 -9.19
N ASP A 376 -12.70 -11.23 -8.93
CA ASP A 376 -13.76 -11.19 -9.94
C ASP A 376 -14.40 -9.79 -10.03
N TYR A 377 -14.67 -9.15 -8.88
CA TYR A 377 -15.16 -7.78 -8.82
C TYR A 377 -14.29 -6.94 -7.87
N VAL A 378 -14.18 -5.66 -8.19
CA VAL A 378 -13.54 -4.64 -7.35
C VAL A 378 -14.43 -3.40 -7.32
N PHE A 379 -14.77 -2.97 -6.10
CA PHE A 379 -15.48 -1.73 -5.84
C PHE A 379 -14.59 -0.82 -5.01
N VAL A 380 -14.56 0.46 -5.38
CA VAL A 380 -13.93 1.52 -4.59
C VAL A 380 -14.96 2.63 -4.39
N ASN A 381 -15.21 2.97 -3.14
CA ASN A 381 -16.21 3.99 -2.80
C ASN A 381 -17.57 3.74 -3.47
N GLY A 382 -18.00 2.47 -3.55
CA GLY A 382 -19.25 2.04 -4.18
C GLY A 382 -19.21 1.96 -5.72
N ARG A 383 -18.16 2.50 -6.37
CA ARG A 383 -18.00 2.43 -7.82
C ARG A 383 -17.32 1.14 -8.22
N MET A 384 -17.92 0.39 -9.14
CA MET A 384 -17.34 -0.81 -9.71
C MET A 384 -16.22 -0.44 -10.70
N LEU A 385 -14.99 -0.93 -10.43
CA LEU A 385 -13.81 -0.75 -11.29
C LEU A 385 -13.45 -2.02 -12.06
N LYS A 386 -13.86 -3.19 -11.55
CA LYS A 386 -13.64 -4.49 -12.19
C LYS A 386 -14.91 -5.31 -12.07
N GLU A 387 -15.31 -5.97 -13.17
CA GLU A 387 -16.47 -6.82 -13.27
C GLU A 387 -16.13 -8.12 -14.00
N GLN A 388 -16.42 -9.26 -13.39
CA GLN A 388 -16.17 -10.60 -13.96
C GLN A 388 -14.76 -10.74 -14.55
N GLY A 389 -13.77 -10.25 -13.80
CA GLY A 389 -12.38 -10.31 -14.19
C GLY A 389 -11.93 -9.20 -15.17
N ARG A 390 -12.83 -8.37 -15.69
CA ARG A 390 -12.54 -7.33 -16.68
C ARG A 390 -12.54 -5.95 -16.04
N LEU A 391 -11.57 -5.12 -16.37
CA LEU A 391 -11.55 -3.72 -15.96
C LEU A 391 -12.64 -2.91 -16.67
N LEU A 392 -13.20 -1.94 -15.97
CA LEU A 392 -14.22 -1.04 -16.50
C LEU A 392 -13.63 0.35 -16.77
N GLY A 393 -13.96 0.91 -17.95
CA GLY A 393 -13.59 2.28 -18.30
C GLY A 393 -12.10 2.50 -18.63
N VAL A 394 -11.30 1.43 -18.75
CA VAL A 394 -9.89 1.50 -19.12
C VAL A 394 -9.52 0.36 -20.08
N SER A 395 -8.73 0.66 -21.12
CA SER A 395 -8.12 -0.36 -21.98
C SER A 395 -6.75 -0.73 -21.44
N GLU A 396 -6.58 -2.01 -21.05
CA GLU A 396 -5.30 -2.55 -20.61
C GLU A 396 -4.23 -2.42 -21.72
N GLU A 397 -4.62 -2.69 -22.95
CA GLU A 397 -3.71 -2.61 -24.10
C GLU A 397 -3.19 -1.17 -24.30
N ALA A 398 -4.05 -0.17 -24.15
CA ALA A 398 -3.63 1.23 -24.25
C ALA A 398 -2.67 1.61 -23.12
N VAL A 399 -2.96 1.20 -21.88
CA VAL A 399 -2.10 1.46 -20.73
C VAL A 399 -0.73 0.80 -20.89
N VAL A 400 -0.68 -0.43 -21.35
CA VAL A 400 0.58 -1.14 -21.63
C VAL A 400 1.37 -0.42 -22.73
N ALA A 401 0.73 -0.03 -23.82
CA ALA A 401 1.39 0.68 -24.91
C ALA A 401 1.97 2.03 -24.48
N GLU A 402 1.23 2.81 -23.68
CA GLU A 402 1.71 4.07 -23.10
C GLU A 402 2.95 3.86 -22.20
N ALA A 403 2.93 2.83 -21.37
CA ALA A 403 4.03 2.51 -20.47
C ALA A 403 5.28 2.00 -21.23
N GLU A 404 5.11 1.21 -22.29
CA GLU A 404 6.22 0.77 -23.16
C GLU A 404 6.88 1.96 -23.86
N LEU A 405 6.09 2.90 -24.38
CA LEU A 405 6.62 4.14 -24.96
C LEU A 405 7.40 4.98 -23.94
N ALA A 406 6.92 5.08 -22.71
CA ALA A 406 7.62 5.76 -21.62
C ALA A 406 8.95 5.06 -21.30
N ALA A 407 8.94 3.74 -21.18
CA ALA A 407 10.14 2.94 -20.92
C ALA A 407 11.19 3.07 -22.05
N GLU A 408 10.75 3.12 -23.31
CA GLU A 408 11.64 3.34 -24.46
C GLU A 408 12.30 4.73 -24.45
N ARG A 409 11.53 5.79 -24.16
CA ARG A 409 12.07 7.16 -24.00
C ARG A 409 13.11 7.23 -22.91
N ILE A 410 12.81 6.64 -21.73
CA ILE A 410 13.73 6.59 -20.59
C ILE A 410 15.01 5.84 -20.95
N ARG A 411 14.90 4.63 -21.53
CA ARG A 411 16.06 3.83 -21.98
C ARG A 411 16.93 4.60 -22.99
N SER A 412 16.31 5.34 -23.90
CA SER A 412 17.03 6.15 -24.88
C SER A 412 17.81 7.29 -24.24
N LYS A 413 17.20 8.01 -23.30
CA LYS A 413 17.89 9.06 -22.51
C LYS A 413 19.09 8.50 -21.74
N LEU A 414 18.91 7.36 -21.04
CA LEU A 414 19.99 6.73 -20.28
C LEU A 414 21.16 6.27 -21.14
N LYS A 415 20.93 5.87 -22.40
CA LYS A 415 21.99 5.51 -23.34
C LYS A 415 22.76 6.73 -23.85
N SER A 416 22.08 7.86 -24.06
CA SER A 416 22.71 9.09 -24.55
C SER A 416 23.50 9.86 -23.48
N SER A 417 23.30 9.52 -22.20
CA SER A 417 23.98 10.14 -21.05
C SER A 417 25.25 9.38 -20.61
N LYS A 418 25.53 8.21 -21.25
CA LYS A 418 26.77 7.41 -21.09
C LYS A 418 27.75 7.72 -22.21
#